data_f8bba2d90990db447973a5e62df5c5d4
#
_entry.id   f8bba2d90990db447973a5e62df5c5d4
#
_cell.length_a   1.000
_cell.length_b   1.000
_cell.length_c   1.000
_cell.angle_alpha   90.00
_cell.angle_beta   90.00
_cell.angle_gamma   90.00
#
_symmetry.space_group_name_H-M   'P 1'
#
loop_
_entity.id
_entity.type
_entity.pdbx_description
1 polymer ?
#
loop_
_entity_poly.entity_id
_entity_poly.type
_entity_poly.pdbx_seq_one_letter_code
_entity_poly.pdbx_strand_id
1 'polypeptide(L)'
;MSSTALDSFLDKWRSRWPEWSVAAPFVAESQRELAVAWFALLQEFDDMLNTSGDPLPADAKLAWWGEELRSWAGQRSRHPLGRLLEPVRAPWAQLAETLP
;
A
#
# COMPACT_ATOMS: atom_id res chain seq x y z
N MET A 1 1.08 -8.39 18.90
CA MET A 1 1.55 -9.34 17.87
C MET A 1 1.50 -8.69 16.50
N SER A 2 2.56 -8.83 15.74
CA SER A 2 2.54 -8.34 14.37
C SER A 2 1.58 -9.21 13.53
N SER A 3 0.93 -8.60 12.56
CA SER A 3 0.05 -9.30 11.65
C SER A 3 0.89 -10.09 10.64
N THR A 4 0.70 -11.41 10.55
CA THR A 4 1.38 -12.22 9.55
C THR A 4 1.00 -11.78 8.12
N ALA A 5 -0.25 -11.32 7.93
CA ALA A 5 -0.70 -10.81 6.65
C ALA A 5 0.07 -9.54 6.25
N LEU A 6 0.25 -8.62 7.20
CA LEU A 6 1.02 -7.40 6.97
C LEU A 6 2.48 -7.73 6.68
N ASP A 7 3.09 -8.59 7.50
CA ASP A 7 4.49 -8.98 7.33
C ASP A 7 4.72 -9.62 5.96
N SER A 8 3.84 -10.52 5.54
CA SER A 8 3.92 -11.17 4.23
C SER A 8 3.82 -10.16 3.09
N PHE A 9 2.94 -9.18 3.22
CA PHE A 9 2.75 -8.16 2.20
C PHE A 9 3.99 -7.28 2.06
N LEU A 10 4.57 -6.87 3.17
CA LEU A 10 5.78 -6.05 3.18
C LEU A 10 6.99 -6.83 2.65
N ASP A 11 7.10 -8.11 3.01
CA ASP A 11 8.19 -8.97 2.53
C ASP A 11 8.10 -9.21 1.03
N LYS A 12 6.89 -9.31 0.49
CA LYS A 12 6.67 -9.42 -0.95
C LYS A 12 7.25 -8.22 -1.69
N TRP A 13 7.03 -7.01 -1.16
CA TRP A 13 7.59 -5.80 -1.75
C TRP A 13 9.12 -5.81 -1.65
N ARG A 14 9.66 -6.15 -0.48
CA ARG A 14 11.12 -6.21 -0.27
C ARG A 14 11.80 -7.18 -1.23
N SER A 15 11.14 -8.28 -1.53
CA SER A 15 11.66 -9.29 -2.47
C SER A 15 11.75 -8.74 -3.90
N ARG A 16 10.82 -7.87 -4.28
CA ARG A 16 10.83 -7.23 -5.59
C ARG A 16 11.89 -6.14 -5.70
N TRP A 17 12.26 -5.53 -4.58
CA TRP A 17 13.14 -4.37 -4.53
C TRP A 17 14.29 -4.62 -3.54
N PRO A 18 15.22 -5.55 -3.86
CA PRO A 18 16.33 -5.84 -2.94
C PRO A 18 17.23 -4.64 -2.68
N GLU A 19 17.19 -3.61 -3.53
CA GLU A 19 17.92 -2.36 -3.34
C GLU A 19 17.51 -1.66 -2.04
N TRP A 20 16.35 -1.98 -1.50
CA TRP A 20 15.90 -1.43 -0.23
C TRP A 20 16.90 -1.71 0.91
N SER A 21 17.56 -2.87 0.88
CA SER A 21 18.54 -3.20 1.91
C SER A 21 19.72 -2.21 1.92
N VAL A 22 20.01 -1.59 0.78
CA VAL A 22 21.05 -0.55 0.66
C VAL A 22 20.52 0.80 1.11
N ALA A 23 19.27 1.12 0.78
CA ALA A 23 18.65 2.41 1.08
C ALA A 23 18.17 2.54 2.53
N ALA A 24 17.75 1.44 3.13
CA ALA A 24 17.14 1.45 4.46
C ALA A 24 17.99 2.15 5.54
N PRO A 25 19.32 1.97 5.60
CA PRO A 25 20.12 2.65 6.61
C PRO A 25 20.07 4.17 6.56
N PHE A 26 19.66 4.74 5.42
CA PHE A 26 19.53 6.20 5.26
C PHE A 26 18.17 6.71 5.73
N VAL A 27 17.27 5.82 6.14
CA VAL A 27 15.95 6.17 6.67
C VAL A 27 15.97 5.91 8.16
N ALA A 28 15.43 6.83 8.97
CA ALA A 28 15.35 6.64 10.41
C ALA A 28 14.67 5.29 10.72
N GLU A 29 15.24 4.53 11.63
CA GLU A 29 14.76 3.18 11.95
C GLU A 29 13.27 3.16 12.26
N SER A 30 12.78 4.15 13.00
CA SER A 30 11.37 4.26 13.36
C SER A 30 10.44 4.50 12.16
N GLN A 31 10.99 4.91 11.01
CA GLN A 31 10.23 5.22 9.82
C GLN A 31 10.37 4.17 8.71
N ARG A 32 11.25 3.18 8.89
CA ARG A 32 11.53 2.20 7.83
C ARG A 32 10.33 1.36 7.45
N GLU A 33 9.60 0.87 8.44
CA GLU A 33 8.42 0.04 8.19
C GLU A 33 7.33 0.85 7.49
N LEU A 34 7.11 2.09 7.94
CA LEU A 34 6.14 2.98 7.32
C LEU A 34 6.52 3.30 5.87
N ALA A 35 7.82 3.53 5.60
CA ALA A 35 8.30 3.78 4.24
C ALA A 35 8.02 2.58 3.33
N VAL A 36 8.29 1.37 3.79
CA VAL A 36 8.00 0.16 3.02
C VAL A 36 6.50 0.03 2.75
N ALA A 37 5.67 0.34 3.75
CA ALA A 37 4.20 0.31 3.57
C ALA A 37 3.74 1.27 2.49
N TRP A 38 4.29 2.49 2.44
CA TRP A 38 3.99 3.45 1.39
C TRP A 38 4.40 2.93 0.01
N PHE A 39 5.63 2.42 -0.12
CA PHE A 39 6.11 1.90 -1.39
C PHE A 39 5.31 0.68 -1.84
N ALA A 40 4.91 -0.18 -0.89
CA ALA A 40 4.08 -1.34 -1.21
C ALA A 40 2.70 -0.91 -1.74
N LEU A 41 2.11 0.13 -1.16
CA LEU A 41 0.84 0.67 -1.64
C LEU A 41 0.98 1.21 -3.06
N LEU A 42 2.03 2.01 -3.32
CA LEU A 42 2.27 2.57 -4.64
C LEU A 42 2.50 1.46 -5.67
N GLN A 43 3.19 0.38 -5.28
CA GLN A 43 3.44 -0.76 -6.16
C GLN A 43 2.14 -1.48 -6.51
N GLU A 44 1.19 -1.58 -5.58
CA GLU A 44 -0.13 -2.16 -5.87
C GLU A 44 -0.83 -1.38 -6.98
N PHE A 45 -0.82 -0.04 -6.88
CA PHE A 45 -1.45 0.78 -7.90
C PHE A 45 -0.72 0.69 -9.24
N ASP A 46 0.61 0.71 -9.22
CA ASP A 46 1.41 0.58 -10.42
C ASP A 46 1.13 -0.74 -11.14
N ASP A 47 1.08 -1.83 -10.38
CA ASP A 47 0.80 -3.16 -10.93
C ASP A 47 -0.59 -3.21 -11.59
N MET A 48 -1.59 -2.61 -10.95
CA MET A 48 -2.95 -2.59 -11.50
C MET A 48 -3.06 -1.73 -12.76
N LEU A 49 -2.37 -0.61 -12.79
CA LEU A 49 -2.41 0.32 -13.92
C LEU A 49 -1.62 -0.19 -15.13
N ASN A 50 -0.62 -1.04 -14.90
CA ASN A 50 0.27 -1.54 -15.94
C ASN A 50 0.05 -3.03 -16.27
N THR A 51 -1.08 -3.60 -15.80
CA THR A 51 -1.42 -4.98 -16.12
C THR A 51 -1.77 -5.11 -17.59
N SER A 52 -1.20 -6.11 -18.26
CA SER A 52 -1.56 -6.48 -19.62
C SER A 52 -2.64 -7.56 -19.61
N GLY A 53 -3.53 -7.56 -20.60
CA GLY A 53 -4.59 -8.55 -20.72
C GLY A 53 -5.95 -7.97 -20.39
N ASP A 54 -6.85 -8.80 -19.83
CA ASP A 54 -8.22 -8.38 -19.51
C ASP A 54 -8.20 -7.28 -18.43
N PRO A 55 -8.79 -6.08 -18.71
CA PRO A 55 -8.79 -4.99 -17.73
C PRO A 55 -9.78 -5.18 -16.58
N LEU A 56 -10.77 -6.07 -16.70
CA LEU A 56 -11.82 -6.20 -15.68
C LEU A 56 -11.29 -6.51 -14.27
N PRO A 57 -10.34 -7.47 -14.09
CA PRO A 57 -9.83 -7.73 -12.75
C PRO A 57 -9.10 -6.52 -12.14
N ALA A 58 -8.38 -5.75 -12.96
CA ALA A 58 -7.69 -4.56 -12.48
C ALA A 58 -8.68 -3.48 -12.11
N ASP A 59 -9.73 -3.28 -12.91
CA ASP A 59 -10.78 -2.30 -12.64
C ASP A 59 -11.52 -2.64 -11.33
N ALA A 60 -11.82 -3.91 -11.10
CA ALA A 60 -12.45 -4.36 -9.87
C ALA A 60 -11.57 -4.09 -8.66
N LYS A 61 -10.26 -4.34 -8.77
CA LYS A 61 -9.30 -4.06 -7.72
C LYS A 61 -9.20 -2.56 -7.43
N LEU A 62 -9.18 -1.74 -8.47
CA LEU A 62 -9.14 -0.28 -8.30
C LEU A 62 -10.38 0.24 -7.59
N ALA A 63 -11.55 -0.28 -7.93
CA ALA A 63 -12.80 0.09 -7.26
C ALA A 63 -12.75 -0.30 -5.78
N TRP A 64 -12.26 -1.50 -5.48
CA TRP A 64 -12.09 -1.95 -4.11
C TRP A 64 -11.12 -1.04 -3.34
N TRP A 65 -10.00 -0.70 -3.95
CA TRP A 65 -9.02 0.19 -3.32
C TRP A 65 -9.59 1.59 -3.07
N GLY A 66 -10.42 2.09 -3.98
CA GLY A 66 -11.10 3.37 -3.77
C GLY A 66 -11.92 3.36 -2.49
N GLU A 67 -12.68 2.30 -2.26
CA GLU A 67 -13.46 2.16 -1.03
C GLU A 67 -12.58 1.95 0.19
N GLU A 68 -11.50 1.18 0.04
CA GLU A 68 -10.59 0.93 1.14
C GLU A 68 -9.90 2.22 1.61
N LEU A 69 -9.46 3.07 0.66
CA LEU A 69 -8.85 4.36 1.00
C LEU A 69 -9.85 5.27 1.73
N ARG A 70 -11.12 5.24 1.33
CA ARG A 70 -12.16 5.98 2.05
C ARG A 70 -12.35 5.44 3.46
N SER A 71 -12.22 4.13 3.65
CA SER A 71 -12.26 3.51 4.97
C SER A 71 -11.11 3.99 5.84
N TRP A 72 -9.92 4.21 5.25
CA TRP A 72 -8.77 4.74 6.00
C TRP A 72 -9.04 6.16 6.47
N ALA A 73 -9.70 6.97 5.65
CA ALA A 73 -10.10 8.31 6.07
C ALA A 73 -11.00 8.28 7.31
N GLY A 74 -11.82 7.23 7.44
CA GLY A 74 -12.69 7.01 8.60
C GLY A 74 -12.09 6.13 9.68
N GLN A 75 -10.80 5.77 9.57
CA GLN A 75 -10.10 4.89 10.52
C GLN A 75 -10.73 3.50 10.62
N ARG A 76 -11.14 2.95 9.47
CA ARG A 76 -11.82 1.64 9.39
C ARG A 76 -11.16 0.72 8.37
N SER A 77 -9.83 0.70 8.36
CA SER A 77 -9.06 -0.11 7.40
C SER A 77 -9.38 -1.60 7.51
N ARG A 78 -9.36 -2.27 6.36
CA ARG A 78 -9.51 -3.73 6.26
C ARG A 78 -8.27 -4.38 5.68
N HIS A 79 -7.56 -3.67 4.81
CA HIS A 79 -6.32 -4.18 4.23
C HIS A 79 -5.18 -4.12 5.26
N PRO A 80 -4.26 -5.11 5.26
CA PRO A 80 -3.14 -5.11 6.20
C PRO A 80 -2.31 -3.83 6.22
N LEU A 81 -2.10 -3.18 5.06
CA LEU A 81 -1.37 -1.91 4.99
C LEU A 81 -2.02 -0.80 5.80
N GLY A 82 -3.35 -0.86 5.96
CA GLY A 82 -4.08 0.14 6.72
C GLY A 82 -3.64 0.22 8.17
N ARG A 83 -3.11 -0.86 8.73
CA ARG A 83 -2.61 -0.85 10.10
C ARG A 83 -1.48 0.16 10.29
N LEU A 84 -0.66 0.37 9.27
CA LEU A 84 0.45 1.31 9.32
C LEU A 84 0.08 2.66 8.73
N LEU A 85 -0.74 2.69 7.69
CA LEU A 85 -0.99 3.91 6.92
C LEU A 85 -2.22 4.68 7.39
N GLU A 86 -3.25 3.98 7.89
CA GLU A 86 -4.48 4.62 8.37
C GLU A 86 -4.23 5.71 9.43
N PRO A 87 -3.32 5.53 10.41
CA PRO A 87 -3.06 6.57 11.40
C PRO A 87 -2.35 7.80 10.82
N VAL A 88 -1.75 7.68 9.65
CA VAL A 88 -1.09 8.81 8.98
C VAL A 88 -2.17 9.75 8.48
N ARG A 89 -2.05 11.04 8.79
CA ARG A 89 -3.01 12.04 8.35
C ARG A 89 -2.72 12.44 6.91
N ALA A 90 -3.22 11.65 5.98
CA ALA A 90 -3.09 11.90 4.57
C ALA A 90 -4.49 12.04 3.95
N PRO A 91 -4.62 12.69 2.78
CA PRO A 91 -5.92 12.88 2.15
C PRO A 91 -6.38 11.61 1.42
N TRP A 92 -6.67 10.56 2.18
CA TRP A 92 -7.03 9.24 1.64
C TRP A 92 -8.26 9.30 0.73
N ALA A 93 -9.28 10.08 1.12
CA ALA A 93 -10.49 10.18 0.31
C ALA A 93 -10.22 10.87 -1.02
N GLN A 94 -9.36 11.91 -1.02
CA GLN A 94 -8.96 12.57 -2.27
C GLN A 94 -8.14 11.65 -3.16
N LEU A 95 -7.26 10.87 -2.58
CA LEU A 95 -6.50 9.86 -3.33
C LEU A 95 -7.45 8.85 -3.98
N ALA A 96 -8.48 8.42 -3.26
CA ALA A 96 -9.47 7.50 -3.79
C ALA A 96 -10.17 8.07 -5.03
N GLU A 97 -10.44 9.37 -5.03
CA GLU A 97 -11.10 10.05 -6.16
C GLU A 97 -10.20 10.14 -7.40
N THR A 98 -8.87 10.05 -7.24
CA THR A 98 -7.95 10.10 -8.37
C THR A 98 -7.77 8.76 -9.07
N LEU A 99 -8.23 7.67 -8.48
CA LEU A 99 -8.13 6.35 -9.11
C LEU A 99 -9.07 6.28 -10.32
N PRO A 100 -8.62 5.65 -11.42
CA PRO A 100 -9.42 5.52 -12.64
C PRO A 100 -10.73 4.78 -12.43
#